data_6f7c4b16f0b37eb49176702cf9da79ae
#
_entry.id   6f7c4b16f0b37eb49176702cf9da79ae
#
_cell.length_a   1.000
_cell.length_b   1.000
_cell.length_c   1.000
_cell.angle_alpha   90.00
_cell.angle_beta   90.00
_cell.angle_gamma   90.00
#
_symmetry.space_group_name_H-M   'P 1'
#
loop_
_entity.id
_entity.type
_entity.pdbx_description
1 polymer ?
#
loop_
_entity_poly.entity_id
_entity_poly.type
_entity_poly.pdbx_seq_one_letter_code
_entity_poly.pdbx_strand_id
1 'polypeptide(L)'
;MSFFSVLSELLEASGFAALTWQNIAMILVSFVLFYLAIVKKFEPLLLLPISFGMFLVNLPLAGLMDEGGVINIMSYGVKSNLFPCLVFMGVGAMTDFSPLIANPISLLLGAAAQLGIYVAFIFATQIGFTPAEAAAIGIIGGADGPTSIYIANNLAPHLLAPIAVAAYSYMALIPLIQPPIMKALTTKKERAVKMGQLRKVSKTEKIVFPIAVVLFTSLLLPSVAPLLGLLMLGNLFRESGVVQRLSDTAQNALINIITIMLGLSVGAKAEGATFLDISTLKIIAMGLAAFCFSTIGGVLLGKLLYLITGGKINPLIGSAGVSAVPMAARVSQTVGAKENPTNFLLMHAMGPNVAGVIGSAVAAGFFMMVFKGTM
;
A
#
# COMPACT_ATOMS: atom_id res chain seq x y z
N MET A 1 -28.94 43.16 -23.66
CA MET A 1 -28.78 41.71 -23.88
C MET A 1 -30.15 41.04 -23.65
N SER A 2 -30.56 40.17 -24.54
CA SER A 2 -31.79 39.39 -24.34
C SER A 2 -31.53 38.34 -23.28
N PHE A 3 -32.54 37.96 -22.46
CA PHE A 3 -32.44 36.86 -21.50
C PHE A 3 -31.92 35.56 -22.15
N PHE A 4 -32.36 35.28 -23.36
CA PHE A 4 -31.91 34.11 -24.13
C PHE A 4 -30.45 34.19 -24.56
N SER A 5 -29.89 35.38 -24.85
CA SER A 5 -28.47 35.52 -25.19
C SER A 5 -27.57 35.29 -23.97
N VAL A 6 -27.98 35.79 -22.79
CA VAL A 6 -27.26 35.51 -21.53
C VAL A 6 -27.30 34.02 -21.15
N LEU A 7 -28.44 33.38 -21.34
CA LEU A 7 -28.59 31.94 -21.09
C LEU A 7 -27.72 31.09 -22.05
N SER A 8 -27.68 31.47 -23.35
CA SER A 8 -26.80 30.83 -24.34
C SER A 8 -25.32 30.97 -23.98
N GLU A 9 -24.89 32.19 -23.61
CA GLU A 9 -23.51 32.45 -23.17
C GLU A 9 -23.15 31.67 -21.90
N LEU A 10 -24.06 31.56 -20.92
CA LEU A 10 -23.87 30.74 -19.72
C LEU A 10 -23.73 29.24 -20.04
N LEU A 11 -24.53 28.73 -20.97
CA LEU A 11 -24.45 27.33 -21.40
C LEU A 11 -23.15 27.05 -22.16
N GLU A 12 -22.73 27.94 -23.05
CA GLU A 12 -21.47 27.83 -23.79
C GLU A 12 -20.23 27.92 -22.89
N ALA A 13 -20.30 28.78 -21.86
CA ALA A 13 -19.22 28.90 -20.84
C ALA A 13 -19.30 27.82 -19.76
N SER A 14 -20.30 26.96 -19.76
CA SER A 14 -20.48 25.94 -18.73
C SER A 14 -19.62 24.70 -18.98
N GLY A 15 -19.30 23.98 -17.91
CA GLY A 15 -18.65 22.69 -18.00
C GLY A 15 -19.43 21.64 -18.81
N PHE A 16 -20.73 21.80 -19.01
CA PHE A 16 -21.53 20.91 -19.86
C PHE A 16 -21.12 20.98 -21.33
N ALA A 17 -20.83 22.19 -21.85
CA ALA A 17 -20.37 22.37 -23.22
C ALA A 17 -18.95 21.81 -23.45
N ALA A 18 -18.12 21.77 -22.41
CA ALA A 18 -16.75 21.30 -22.47
C ALA A 18 -16.60 19.81 -22.13
N LEU A 19 -17.70 19.08 -21.85
CA LEU A 19 -17.66 17.65 -21.52
C LEU A 19 -17.19 16.80 -22.70
N THR A 20 -16.11 16.06 -22.47
CA THR A 20 -15.61 15.04 -23.41
C THR A 20 -16.09 13.65 -23.01
N TRP A 21 -16.02 12.68 -23.94
CA TRP A 21 -16.32 11.29 -23.61
C TRP A 21 -15.37 10.71 -22.55
N GLN A 22 -14.11 11.15 -22.53
CA GLN A 22 -13.13 10.76 -21.52
C GLN A 22 -13.54 11.25 -20.12
N ASN A 23 -14.01 12.50 -20.00
CA ASN A 23 -14.54 13.03 -18.74
C ASN A 23 -15.71 12.19 -18.24
N ILE A 24 -16.68 11.88 -19.10
CA ILE A 24 -17.85 11.07 -18.75
C ILE A 24 -17.41 9.66 -18.28
N ALA A 25 -16.50 9.03 -19.02
CA ALA A 25 -15.98 7.70 -18.66
C ALA A 25 -15.31 7.72 -17.28
N MET A 26 -14.48 8.74 -16.98
CA MET A 26 -13.80 8.84 -15.70
C MET A 26 -14.73 9.21 -14.54
N ILE A 27 -15.75 10.01 -14.79
CA ILE A 27 -16.83 10.25 -13.82
C ILE A 27 -17.55 8.93 -13.48
N LEU A 28 -17.84 8.09 -14.47
CA LEU A 28 -18.44 6.78 -14.24
C LEU A 28 -17.48 5.85 -13.47
N VAL A 29 -16.19 5.84 -13.81
CA VAL A 29 -15.17 5.09 -13.06
C VAL A 29 -15.13 5.57 -11.61
N SER A 30 -15.16 6.90 -11.36
CA SER A 30 -15.18 7.44 -10.00
C SER A 30 -16.41 6.97 -9.21
N PHE A 31 -17.58 6.86 -9.83
CA PHE A 31 -18.80 6.33 -9.20
C PHE A 31 -18.68 4.85 -8.84
N VAL A 32 -18.01 4.06 -9.69
CA VAL A 32 -17.68 2.66 -9.34
C VAL A 32 -16.77 2.61 -8.13
N LEU A 33 -15.75 3.46 -8.06
CA LEU A 33 -14.85 3.52 -6.91
C LEU A 33 -15.57 4.01 -5.65
N PHE A 34 -16.50 4.98 -5.74
CA PHE A 34 -17.38 5.36 -4.63
C PHE A 34 -18.22 4.19 -4.13
N TYR A 35 -18.82 3.43 -5.03
CA TYR A 35 -19.58 2.24 -4.65
C TYR A 35 -18.69 1.22 -3.92
N LEU A 36 -17.48 0.98 -4.39
CA LEU A 36 -16.53 0.07 -3.74
C LEU A 36 -16.13 0.59 -2.36
N ALA A 37 -15.85 1.89 -2.21
CA ALA A 37 -15.46 2.49 -0.95
C ALA A 37 -16.62 2.52 0.06
N ILE A 38 -17.81 2.97 -0.35
CA ILE A 38 -18.92 3.25 0.56
C ILE A 38 -19.72 1.97 0.86
N VAL A 39 -20.11 1.23 -0.19
CA VAL A 39 -21.02 0.07 -0.05
C VAL A 39 -20.24 -1.20 0.26
N LYS A 40 -19.14 -1.45 -0.46
CA LYS A 40 -18.30 -2.63 -0.25
C LYS A 40 -17.28 -2.45 0.87
N LYS A 41 -17.09 -1.21 1.37
CA LYS A 41 -16.13 -0.85 2.42
C LYS A 41 -14.69 -1.24 2.08
N PHE A 42 -14.31 -1.13 0.81
CA PHE A 42 -12.98 -1.40 0.30
C PHE A 42 -12.07 -0.22 0.64
N GLU A 43 -11.22 -0.39 1.65
CA GLU A 43 -10.25 0.61 2.13
C GLU A 43 -10.79 2.05 2.09
N PRO A 44 -11.93 2.33 2.79
CA PRO A 44 -12.70 3.56 2.57
C PRO A 44 -11.93 4.83 2.93
N LEU A 45 -10.96 4.76 3.84
CA LEU A 45 -10.18 5.92 4.28
C LEU A 45 -9.35 6.53 3.14
N LEU A 46 -8.89 5.72 2.19
CA LEU A 46 -8.08 6.18 1.06
C LEU A 46 -8.86 6.16 -0.26
N LEU A 47 -9.61 5.09 -0.51
CA LEU A 47 -10.32 4.95 -1.78
C LEU A 47 -11.39 6.04 -1.98
N LEU A 48 -12.04 6.50 -0.90
CA LEU A 48 -13.05 7.56 -0.99
C LEU A 48 -12.45 8.91 -1.39
N PRO A 49 -11.40 9.44 -0.74
CA PRO A 49 -10.73 10.67 -1.19
C PRO A 49 -10.12 10.54 -2.59
N ILE A 50 -9.55 9.38 -2.97
CA ILE A 50 -9.03 9.14 -4.33
C ILE A 50 -10.16 9.22 -5.35
N SER A 51 -11.29 8.55 -5.10
CA SER A 51 -12.46 8.59 -5.98
C SER A 51 -12.98 10.02 -6.16
N PHE A 52 -13.00 10.79 -5.06
CA PHE A 52 -13.49 12.17 -5.10
C PHE A 52 -12.51 13.09 -5.85
N GLY A 53 -11.21 12.93 -5.66
CA GLY A 53 -10.20 13.64 -6.43
C GLY A 53 -10.29 13.35 -7.93
N MET A 54 -10.48 12.06 -8.29
CA MET A 54 -10.72 11.63 -9.68
C MET A 54 -12.00 12.25 -10.25
N PHE A 55 -13.08 12.25 -9.48
CA PHE A 55 -14.34 12.88 -9.88
C PHE A 55 -14.13 14.37 -10.17
N LEU A 56 -13.51 15.11 -9.24
CA LEU A 56 -13.33 16.56 -9.34
C LEU A 56 -12.45 16.97 -10.54
N VAL A 57 -11.36 16.26 -10.81
CA VAL A 57 -10.45 16.63 -11.91
C VAL A 57 -11.07 16.40 -13.29
N ASN A 58 -12.03 15.49 -13.38
CA ASN A 58 -12.75 15.20 -14.62
C ASN A 58 -14.01 16.06 -14.81
N LEU A 59 -14.25 17.04 -13.93
CA LEU A 59 -15.21 18.10 -14.17
C LEU A 59 -14.56 19.20 -15.00
N PRO A 60 -15.00 19.45 -16.24
CA PRO A 60 -14.38 20.45 -17.10
C PRO A 60 -14.44 21.86 -16.51
N LEU A 61 -13.43 22.67 -16.79
CA LEU A 61 -13.33 24.08 -16.39
C LEU A 61 -13.28 24.32 -14.87
N ALA A 62 -13.05 23.28 -14.07
CA ALA A 62 -13.03 23.43 -12.60
C ALA A 62 -11.77 24.13 -12.05
N GLY A 63 -10.68 24.22 -12.83
CA GLY A 63 -9.45 24.93 -12.47
C GLY A 63 -8.68 24.37 -11.25
N LEU A 64 -9.05 23.19 -10.75
CA LEU A 64 -8.53 22.65 -9.49
C LEU A 64 -7.06 22.23 -9.57
N MET A 65 -6.59 21.86 -10.76
CA MET A 65 -5.19 21.46 -11.05
C MET A 65 -4.40 22.57 -11.75
N ASP A 66 -5.01 23.69 -12.09
CA ASP A 66 -4.33 24.84 -12.66
C ASP A 66 -3.31 25.44 -11.68
N GLU A 67 -2.42 26.30 -12.16
CA GLU A 67 -1.47 27.01 -11.31
C GLU A 67 -2.22 27.82 -10.24
N GLY A 68 -1.93 27.54 -8.95
CA GLY A 68 -2.67 28.12 -7.81
C GLY A 68 -3.98 27.42 -7.45
N GLY A 69 -4.41 26.41 -8.20
CA GLY A 69 -5.59 25.60 -7.87
C GLY A 69 -5.41 24.81 -6.57
N VAL A 70 -6.50 24.60 -5.84
CA VAL A 70 -6.47 24.01 -4.50
C VAL A 70 -5.82 22.61 -4.50
N ILE A 71 -6.18 21.75 -5.45
CA ILE A 71 -5.63 20.40 -5.52
C ILE A 71 -4.19 20.42 -6.05
N ASN A 72 -3.85 21.37 -6.94
CA ASN A 72 -2.47 21.55 -7.39
C ASN A 72 -1.56 21.90 -6.20
N ILE A 73 -1.98 22.83 -5.32
CA ILE A 73 -1.24 23.18 -4.09
C ILE A 73 -1.08 21.93 -3.20
N MET A 74 -2.14 21.18 -2.93
CA MET A 74 -2.06 19.94 -2.15
C MET A 74 -1.10 18.91 -2.80
N SER A 75 -1.04 18.86 -4.13
CA SER A 75 -0.18 17.92 -4.85
C SER A 75 1.32 18.12 -4.61
N TYR A 76 1.75 19.28 -4.11
CA TYR A 76 3.14 19.48 -3.70
C TYR A 76 3.58 18.53 -2.59
N GLY A 77 2.69 18.17 -1.66
CA GLY A 77 2.99 17.18 -0.62
C GLY A 77 3.22 15.77 -1.16
N VAL A 78 2.60 15.43 -2.31
CA VAL A 78 2.88 14.19 -3.04
C VAL A 78 4.19 14.32 -3.81
N LYS A 79 4.36 15.39 -4.59
CA LYS A 79 5.56 15.66 -5.42
C LYS A 79 6.84 15.70 -4.58
N SER A 80 6.78 16.25 -3.36
CA SER A 80 7.91 16.30 -2.41
C SER A 80 8.12 15.01 -1.61
N ASN A 81 7.29 13.98 -1.79
CA ASN A 81 7.22 12.76 -0.99
C ASN A 81 6.88 12.97 0.50
N LEU A 82 6.46 14.18 0.89
CA LEU A 82 6.11 14.49 2.27
C LEU A 82 4.95 13.62 2.76
N PHE A 83 3.88 13.52 1.98
CA PHE A 83 2.68 12.79 2.39
C PHE A 83 2.91 11.29 2.56
N PRO A 84 3.51 10.55 1.62
CA PRO A 84 3.83 9.14 1.84
C PRO A 84 4.66 8.89 3.09
N CYS A 85 5.67 9.72 3.34
CA CYS A 85 6.53 9.60 4.51
C CYS A 85 5.78 9.89 5.83
N LEU A 86 4.90 10.89 5.87
CA LEU A 86 4.07 11.18 7.06
C LEU A 86 3.02 10.09 7.32
N VAL A 87 2.45 9.49 6.28
CA VAL A 87 1.58 8.30 6.44
C VAL A 87 2.37 7.17 7.09
N PHE A 88 3.62 6.93 6.68
CA PHE A 88 4.49 5.93 7.32
C PHE A 88 4.72 6.22 8.80
N MET A 89 4.89 7.47 9.20
CA MET A 89 5.01 7.85 10.62
C MET A 89 3.72 7.50 11.40
N GLY A 90 2.56 7.79 10.84
CA GLY A 90 1.27 7.39 11.44
C GLY A 90 1.13 5.87 11.55
N VAL A 91 1.46 5.14 10.49
CA VAL A 91 1.47 3.66 10.48
C VAL A 91 2.43 3.12 11.54
N GLY A 92 3.63 3.70 11.69
CA GLY A 92 4.59 3.32 12.72
C GLY A 92 4.05 3.50 14.13
N ALA A 93 3.36 4.62 14.40
CA ALA A 93 2.71 4.88 15.69
C ALA A 93 1.56 3.91 15.99
N MET A 94 0.89 3.39 14.97
CA MET A 94 -0.16 2.37 15.12
C MET A 94 0.38 0.95 15.25
N THR A 95 1.59 0.69 14.78
CA THR A 95 2.14 -0.67 14.60
C THR A 95 2.83 -1.17 15.88
N ASP A 96 2.49 -2.41 16.28
CA ASP A 96 3.20 -3.14 17.32
C ASP A 96 4.20 -4.12 16.69
N PHE A 97 5.49 -3.85 16.85
CA PHE A 97 6.58 -4.71 16.35
C PHE A 97 6.93 -5.85 17.31
N SER A 98 6.28 -5.96 18.48
CA SER A 98 6.56 -7.02 19.45
C SER A 98 6.49 -8.43 18.87
N PRO A 99 5.52 -8.80 18.01
CA PRO A 99 5.48 -10.13 17.40
C PRO A 99 6.71 -10.44 16.52
N LEU A 100 7.23 -9.44 15.83
CA LEU A 100 8.42 -9.55 15.00
C LEU A 100 9.69 -9.70 15.89
N ILE A 101 9.81 -8.87 16.92
CA ILE A 101 10.94 -8.93 17.87
C ILE A 101 10.94 -10.27 18.64
N ALA A 102 9.74 -10.75 19.00
CA ALA A 102 9.60 -12.03 19.70
C ALA A 102 9.98 -13.23 18.83
N ASN A 103 9.75 -13.15 17.51
CA ASN A 103 10.04 -14.21 16.55
C ASN A 103 10.71 -13.64 15.28
N PRO A 104 12.05 -13.46 15.28
CA PRO A 104 12.78 -12.86 14.14
C PRO A 104 12.69 -13.67 12.83
N ILE A 105 12.34 -14.96 12.85
CA ILE A 105 12.07 -15.77 11.65
C ILE A 105 10.97 -15.13 10.79
N SER A 106 10.11 -14.33 11.40
CA SER A 106 9.10 -13.53 10.70
C SER A 106 9.68 -12.58 9.65
N LEU A 107 10.92 -12.10 9.81
CA LEU A 107 11.61 -11.29 8.79
C LEU A 107 11.78 -12.06 7.48
N LEU A 108 12.12 -13.34 7.56
CA LEU A 108 12.25 -14.18 6.35
C LEU A 108 10.93 -14.35 5.63
N LEU A 109 9.81 -14.49 6.37
CA LEU A 109 8.48 -14.59 5.78
C LEU A 109 8.04 -13.28 5.13
N GLY A 110 8.35 -12.14 5.75
CA GLY A 110 8.15 -10.83 5.14
C GLY A 110 8.99 -10.65 3.87
N ALA A 111 10.26 -11.05 3.90
CA ALA A 111 11.14 -11.00 2.73
C ALA A 111 10.65 -11.91 1.59
N ALA A 112 10.18 -13.14 1.89
CA ALA A 112 9.64 -14.04 0.87
C ALA A 112 8.37 -13.51 0.21
N ALA A 113 7.55 -12.77 0.94
CA ALA A 113 6.38 -12.11 0.38
C ALA A 113 6.75 -10.95 -0.58
N GLN A 114 7.99 -10.44 -0.56
CA GLN A 114 8.42 -9.46 -1.58
C GLN A 114 8.70 -10.11 -2.95
N LEU A 115 8.63 -11.45 -3.08
CA LEU A 115 8.80 -12.14 -4.36
C LEU A 115 7.90 -11.55 -5.46
N GLY A 116 6.66 -11.18 -5.11
CA GLY A 116 5.73 -10.59 -6.08
C GLY A 116 6.21 -9.25 -6.64
N ILE A 117 6.95 -8.44 -5.88
CA ILE A 117 7.56 -7.19 -6.35
C ILE A 117 8.52 -7.49 -7.50
N TYR A 118 9.44 -8.42 -7.28
CA TYR A 118 10.47 -8.74 -8.27
C TYR A 118 9.91 -9.50 -9.48
N VAL A 119 8.95 -10.40 -9.27
CA VAL A 119 8.26 -11.09 -10.36
C VAL A 119 7.52 -10.10 -11.24
N ALA A 120 6.76 -9.16 -10.66
CA ALA A 120 6.07 -8.14 -11.42
C ALA A 120 7.03 -7.17 -12.13
N PHE A 121 8.15 -6.82 -11.51
CA PHE A 121 9.21 -6.05 -12.15
C PHE A 121 9.73 -6.74 -13.42
N ILE A 122 10.06 -8.04 -13.35
CA ILE A 122 10.54 -8.82 -14.50
C ILE A 122 9.47 -8.88 -15.60
N PHE A 123 8.22 -9.17 -15.26
CA PHE A 123 7.14 -9.21 -16.24
C PHE A 123 6.87 -7.83 -16.85
N ALA A 124 6.91 -6.75 -16.08
CA ALA A 124 6.73 -5.40 -16.60
C ALA A 124 7.79 -5.02 -17.64
N THR A 125 9.05 -5.34 -17.37
CA THR A 125 10.13 -5.11 -18.34
C THR A 125 9.93 -5.94 -19.62
N GLN A 126 9.46 -7.18 -19.52
CA GLN A 126 9.22 -8.04 -20.67
C GLN A 126 8.07 -7.57 -21.57
N ILE A 127 7.04 -6.93 -21.00
CA ILE A 127 5.90 -6.40 -21.78
C ILE A 127 6.11 -4.97 -22.28
N GLY A 128 7.33 -4.43 -22.12
CA GLY A 128 7.77 -3.20 -22.75
C GLY A 128 7.76 -1.94 -21.89
N PHE A 129 7.56 -2.04 -20.58
CA PHE A 129 7.78 -0.92 -19.66
C PHE A 129 9.28 -0.69 -19.45
N THR A 130 9.68 0.56 -19.29
CA THR A 130 11.06 0.90 -18.90
C THR A 130 11.40 0.34 -17.53
N PRO A 131 12.67 0.13 -17.17
CA PRO A 131 13.06 -0.37 -15.86
C PRO A 131 12.53 0.47 -14.69
N ALA A 132 12.46 1.79 -14.84
CA ALA A 132 11.93 2.71 -13.84
C ALA A 132 10.41 2.53 -13.67
N GLU A 133 9.65 2.44 -14.76
CA GLU A 133 8.21 2.14 -14.74
C GLU A 133 7.94 0.74 -14.17
N ALA A 134 8.73 -0.24 -14.58
CA ALA A 134 8.62 -1.62 -14.11
C ALA A 134 8.85 -1.71 -12.58
N ALA A 135 9.80 -0.94 -12.04
CA ALA A 135 10.03 -0.84 -10.60
C ALA A 135 8.81 -0.23 -9.88
N ALA A 136 8.24 0.84 -10.47
CA ALA A 136 7.04 1.49 -9.93
C ALA A 136 5.79 0.58 -9.99
N ILE A 137 5.67 -0.26 -11.01
CA ILE A 137 4.60 -1.25 -11.12
C ILE A 137 4.85 -2.42 -10.16
N GLY A 138 6.08 -2.92 -10.11
CA GLY A 138 6.46 -4.06 -9.28
C GLY A 138 6.16 -3.86 -7.80
N ILE A 139 6.40 -2.65 -7.29
CA ILE A 139 6.22 -2.33 -5.86
C ILE A 139 4.78 -2.56 -5.36
N ILE A 140 3.78 -2.58 -6.24
CA ILE A 140 2.38 -2.90 -5.91
C ILE A 140 2.29 -4.28 -5.22
N GLY A 141 3.17 -5.21 -5.60
CA GLY A 141 3.23 -6.55 -5.00
C GLY A 141 3.51 -6.57 -3.50
N GLY A 142 4.13 -5.52 -2.96
CA GLY A 142 4.32 -5.36 -1.52
C GLY A 142 3.02 -5.11 -0.74
N ALA A 143 1.94 -4.76 -1.42
CA ALA A 143 0.66 -4.34 -0.85
C ALA A 143 0.81 -3.18 0.15
N ASP A 144 1.60 -2.19 -0.24
CA ASP A 144 1.95 -1.02 0.56
C ASP A 144 1.65 0.25 -0.26
N GLY A 145 0.50 0.85 0.03
CA GLY A 145 0.02 2.01 -0.71
C GLY A 145 0.97 3.22 -0.68
N PRO A 146 1.38 3.68 0.51
CA PRO A 146 2.33 4.80 0.64
C PRO A 146 3.66 4.55 -0.07
N THR A 147 4.22 3.34 0.03
CA THR A 147 5.45 2.95 -0.69
C THR A 147 5.23 2.97 -2.20
N SER A 148 4.06 2.49 -2.67
CA SER A 148 3.71 2.50 -4.10
C SER A 148 3.63 3.94 -4.64
N ILE A 149 3.03 4.86 -3.89
CA ILE A 149 2.99 6.28 -4.24
C ILE A 149 4.40 6.88 -4.23
N TYR A 150 5.20 6.58 -3.21
CA TYR A 150 6.57 7.09 -3.10
C TYR A 150 7.43 6.69 -4.32
N ILE A 151 7.40 5.42 -4.70
CA ILE A 151 8.17 4.93 -5.85
C ILE A 151 7.60 5.46 -7.17
N ALA A 152 6.29 5.41 -7.38
CA ALA A 152 5.68 5.93 -8.60
C ALA A 152 5.96 7.42 -8.80
N ASN A 153 5.89 8.21 -7.73
CA ASN A 153 6.19 9.64 -7.78
C ASN A 153 7.65 9.94 -8.18
N ASN A 154 8.59 9.07 -7.78
CA ASN A 154 10.02 9.27 -8.07
C ASN A 154 10.48 8.65 -9.38
N LEU A 155 9.95 7.48 -9.77
CA LEU A 155 10.45 6.70 -10.92
C LEU A 155 9.51 6.73 -12.13
N ALA A 156 8.20 6.97 -11.93
CA ALA A 156 7.21 6.99 -13.01
C ALA A 156 6.03 7.92 -12.67
N PRO A 157 6.23 9.25 -12.55
CA PRO A 157 5.19 10.18 -12.10
C PRO A 157 3.92 10.16 -12.95
N HIS A 158 4.03 9.84 -14.23
CA HIS A 158 2.91 9.72 -15.18
C HIS A 158 2.05 8.47 -14.91
N LEU A 159 2.60 7.44 -14.24
CA LEU A 159 1.89 6.22 -13.83
C LEU A 159 1.37 6.27 -12.38
N LEU A 160 1.52 7.41 -11.68
CA LEU A 160 1.16 7.53 -10.27
C LEU A 160 -0.30 7.18 -10.00
N ALA A 161 -1.23 7.71 -10.80
CA ALA A 161 -2.65 7.46 -10.61
C ALA A 161 -3.05 5.99 -10.81
N PRO A 162 -2.72 5.33 -11.93
CA PRO A 162 -3.06 3.92 -12.11
C PRO A 162 -2.39 3.00 -11.09
N ILE A 163 -1.14 3.29 -10.69
CA ILE A 163 -0.42 2.50 -9.66
C ILE A 163 -1.12 2.65 -8.30
N ALA A 164 -1.49 3.88 -7.90
CA ALA A 164 -2.16 4.10 -6.62
C ALA A 164 -3.54 3.45 -6.58
N VAL A 165 -4.35 3.63 -7.63
CA VAL A 165 -5.68 2.98 -7.72
C VAL A 165 -5.55 1.46 -7.66
N ALA A 166 -4.59 0.87 -8.38
CA ALA A 166 -4.32 -0.56 -8.34
C ALA A 166 -3.91 -1.01 -6.92
N ALA A 167 -2.90 -0.37 -6.31
CA ALA A 167 -2.37 -0.74 -5.00
C ALA A 167 -3.46 -0.75 -3.93
N TYR A 168 -4.26 0.33 -3.82
CA TYR A 168 -5.31 0.42 -2.80
C TYR A 168 -6.50 -0.49 -3.09
N SER A 169 -6.88 -0.69 -4.36
CA SER A 169 -7.93 -1.63 -4.73
C SER A 169 -7.56 -3.07 -4.36
N TYR A 170 -6.30 -3.48 -4.57
CA TYR A 170 -5.86 -4.84 -4.23
C TYR A 170 -5.71 -5.06 -2.73
N MET A 171 -5.28 -4.06 -1.97
CA MET A 171 -5.30 -4.13 -0.50
C MET A 171 -6.70 -4.48 0.01
N ALA A 172 -7.74 -3.86 -0.56
CA ALA A 172 -9.12 -4.16 -0.21
C ALA A 172 -9.58 -5.58 -0.61
N LEU A 173 -9.00 -6.14 -1.66
CA LEU A 173 -9.32 -7.49 -2.15
C LEU A 173 -8.55 -8.63 -1.46
N ILE A 174 -7.65 -8.32 -0.52
CA ILE A 174 -6.89 -9.31 0.26
C ILE A 174 -7.76 -10.44 0.81
N PRO A 175 -8.90 -10.18 1.47
CA PRO A 175 -9.75 -11.23 2.01
C PRO A 175 -10.36 -12.17 0.95
N LEU A 176 -10.39 -11.76 -0.32
CA LEU A 176 -10.88 -12.55 -1.45
C LEU A 176 -9.76 -13.29 -2.17
N ILE A 177 -8.59 -12.64 -2.35
CA ILE A 177 -7.47 -13.16 -3.16
C ILE A 177 -6.65 -14.18 -2.36
N GLN A 178 -6.31 -13.88 -1.10
CA GLN A 178 -5.40 -14.74 -0.32
C GLN A 178 -5.98 -16.12 0.03
N PRO A 179 -7.23 -16.27 0.52
CA PRO A 179 -7.71 -17.55 0.99
C PRO A 179 -7.71 -18.69 -0.05
N PRO A 180 -8.07 -18.46 -1.34
CA PRO A 180 -7.93 -19.48 -2.36
C PRO A 180 -6.49 -19.95 -2.55
N ILE A 181 -5.53 -19.01 -2.62
CA ILE A 181 -4.10 -19.29 -2.79
C ILE A 181 -3.57 -20.09 -1.59
N MET A 182 -3.88 -19.64 -0.37
CA MET A 182 -3.49 -20.30 0.87
C MET A 182 -3.98 -21.76 0.91
N LYS A 183 -5.25 -21.99 0.54
CA LYS A 183 -5.84 -23.32 0.51
C LYS A 183 -5.26 -24.22 -0.58
N ALA A 184 -4.94 -23.66 -1.73
CA ALA A 184 -4.33 -24.39 -2.85
C ALA A 184 -2.91 -24.87 -2.52
N LEU A 185 -2.15 -24.07 -1.77
CA LEU A 185 -0.74 -24.35 -1.45
C LEU A 185 -0.55 -25.15 -0.16
N THR A 186 -1.58 -25.26 0.70
CA THR A 186 -1.46 -25.94 2.00
C THR A 186 -2.51 -27.01 2.20
N THR A 187 -2.15 -28.06 2.92
CA THR A 187 -3.06 -29.12 3.33
C THR A 187 -3.85 -28.73 4.58
N LYS A 188 -4.98 -29.39 4.83
CA LYS A 188 -5.77 -29.19 6.07
C LYS A 188 -4.92 -29.41 7.33
N LYS A 189 -4.03 -30.43 7.32
CA LYS A 189 -3.13 -30.73 8.43
C LYS A 189 -2.17 -29.57 8.73
N GLU A 190 -1.58 -28.98 7.69
CA GLU A 190 -0.69 -27.84 7.81
C GLU A 190 -1.42 -26.60 8.35
N ARG A 191 -2.65 -26.33 7.88
CA ARG A 191 -3.46 -25.20 8.33
C ARG A 191 -3.96 -25.32 9.77
N ALA A 192 -4.12 -26.55 10.26
CA ALA A 192 -4.58 -26.81 11.61
C ALA A 192 -3.47 -26.72 12.68
N VAL A 193 -2.22 -26.50 12.30
CA VAL A 193 -1.08 -26.42 13.21
C VAL A 193 -1.26 -25.27 14.20
N LYS A 194 -1.21 -25.60 15.49
CA LYS A 194 -1.25 -24.64 16.59
C LYS A 194 0.18 -24.23 16.94
N MET A 195 0.44 -22.92 16.90
CA MET A 195 1.74 -22.38 17.27
C MET A 195 1.82 -22.13 18.77
N GLY A 196 3.03 -22.26 19.32
CA GLY A 196 3.32 -21.99 20.73
C GLY A 196 3.20 -20.48 21.05
N GLN A 197 3.13 -20.16 22.36
CA GLN A 197 3.04 -18.76 22.78
C GLN A 197 4.32 -17.99 22.46
N LEU A 198 4.19 -16.75 21.97
CA LEU A 198 5.33 -15.85 21.76
C LEU A 198 5.97 -15.45 23.10
N ARG A 199 7.29 -15.25 23.11
CA ARG A 199 7.98 -14.71 24.29
C ARG A 199 7.55 -13.28 24.56
N LYS A 200 7.61 -12.87 25.80
CA LYS A 200 7.42 -11.46 26.17
C LYS A 200 8.62 -10.65 25.70
N VAL A 201 8.35 -9.49 25.11
CA VAL A 201 9.36 -8.52 24.66
C VAL A 201 9.52 -7.45 25.73
N SER A 202 10.75 -7.13 26.11
CA SER A 202 11.04 -6.09 27.08
C SER A 202 10.84 -4.69 26.51
N LYS A 203 10.62 -3.69 27.39
CA LYS A 203 10.50 -2.29 26.97
C LYS A 203 11.76 -1.79 26.27
N THR A 204 12.93 -2.21 26.74
CA THR A 204 14.23 -1.85 26.13
C THR A 204 14.33 -2.37 24.69
N GLU A 205 13.98 -3.65 24.44
CA GLU A 205 13.95 -4.20 23.08
C GLU A 205 13.05 -3.39 22.15
N LYS A 206 11.86 -3.00 22.62
CA LYS A 206 10.89 -2.20 21.84
C LYS A 206 11.41 -0.81 21.51
N ILE A 207 12.21 -0.18 22.36
CA ILE A 207 12.80 1.15 22.12
C ILE A 207 14.05 1.04 21.23
N VAL A 208 14.90 0.04 21.46
CA VAL A 208 16.14 -0.15 20.69
C VAL A 208 15.85 -0.61 19.26
N PHE A 209 14.84 -1.44 19.06
CA PHE A 209 14.50 -2.02 17.76
C PHE A 209 14.32 -0.97 16.65
N PRO A 210 13.45 0.06 16.76
CA PRO A 210 13.28 1.05 15.71
C PRO A 210 14.56 1.84 15.41
N ILE A 211 15.34 2.16 16.41
CA ILE A 211 16.62 2.87 16.26
C ILE A 211 17.63 2.00 15.50
N ALA A 212 17.76 0.73 15.88
CA ALA A 212 18.66 -0.21 15.23
C ALA A 212 18.26 -0.47 13.78
N VAL A 213 16.96 -0.66 13.50
CA VAL A 213 16.45 -0.86 12.14
C VAL A 213 16.80 0.33 11.26
N VAL A 214 16.53 1.57 11.70
CA VAL A 214 16.87 2.76 10.91
C VAL A 214 18.39 2.85 10.68
N LEU A 215 19.18 2.67 11.72
CA LEU A 215 20.63 2.78 11.63
C LEU A 215 21.20 1.81 10.60
N PHE A 216 20.92 0.51 10.74
CA PHE A 216 21.48 -0.51 9.86
C PHE A 216 20.95 -0.43 8.43
N THR A 217 19.64 -0.23 8.26
CA THR A 217 19.06 -0.17 6.92
C THR A 217 19.47 1.09 6.17
N SER A 218 19.54 2.26 6.82
CA SER A 218 19.92 3.51 6.17
C SER A 218 21.41 3.61 5.87
N LEU A 219 22.28 2.96 6.68
CA LEU A 219 23.70 2.83 6.34
C LEU A 219 23.92 1.91 5.14
N LEU A 220 23.10 0.86 5.00
CA LEU A 220 23.18 -0.06 3.85
C LEU A 220 22.53 0.54 2.59
N LEU A 221 21.37 1.16 2.74
CA LEU A 221 20.55 1.73 1.67
C LEU A 221 20.07 3.14 2.08
N PRO A 222 20.86 4.20 1.84
CA PRO A 222 20.50 5.56 2.26
C PRO A 222 19.15 6.04 1.74
N SER A 223 18.73 5.59 0.55
CA SER A 223 17.44 5.91 -0.07
C SER A 223 16.20 5.43 0.71
N VAL A 224 16.37 4.51 1.66
CA VAL A 224 15.29 3.98 2.50
C VAL A 224 14.96 4.91 3.67
N ALA A 225 15.90 5.76 4.05
CA ALA A 225 15.83 6.58 5.26
C ALA A 225 14.55 7.44 5.37
N PRO A 226 14.02 8.08 4.31
CA PRO A 226 12.80 8.87 4.43
C PRO A 226 11.57 8.05 4.85
N LEU A 227 11.36 6.90 4.23
CA LEU A 227 10.21 6.04 4.53
C LEU A 227 10.38 5.32 5.87
N LEU A 228 11.46 4.55 5.99
CA LEU A 228 11.67 3.70 7.16
C LEU A 228 12.04 4.51 8.40
N GLY A 229 12.73 5.63 8.23
CA GLY A 229 13.04 6.55 9.32
C GLY A 229 11.78 7.12 9.96
N LEU A 230 10.81 7.59 9.16
CA LEU A 230 9.55 8.11 9.70
C LEU A 230 8.64 7.00 10.24
N LEU A 231 8.62 5.81 9.64
CA LEU A 231 7.94 4.64 10.21
C LEU A 231 8.43 4.35 11.62
N MET A 232 9.75 4.27 11.78
CA MET A 232 10.38 3.93 13.06
C MET A 232 10.32 5.07 14.07
N LEU A 233 10.30 6.34 13.61
CA LEU A 233 10.03 7.49 14.48
C LEU A 233 8.62 7.41 15.08
N GLY A 234 7.61 7.11 14.27
CA GLY A 234 6.24 6.91 14.76
C GLY A 234 6.17 5.77 15.79
N ASN A 235 6.85 4.66 15.51
CA ASN A 235 6.92 3.55 16.45
C ASN A 235 7.64 3.93 17.76
N LEU A 236 8.71 4.70 17.66
CA LEU A 236 9.44 5.20 18.84
C LEU A 236 8.56 6.14 19.71
N PHE A 237 7.69 6.97 19.10
CA PHE A 237 6.72 7.77 19.85
C PHE A 237 5.82 6.88 20.73
N ARG A 238 5.33 5.78 20.18
CA ARG A 238 4.50 4.81 20.89
C ARG A 238 5.26 4.08 22.00
N GLU A 239 6.38 3.45 21.66
CA GLU A 239 7.07 2.51 22.56
C GLU A 239 7.89 3.21 23.66
N SER A 240 8.31 4.48 23.46
CA SER A 240 9.00 5.26 24.47
C SER A 240 8.14 5.54 25.71
N GLY A 241 6.84 5.80 25.48
CA GLY A 241 5.88 6.13 26.53
C GLY A 241 6.04 7.53 27.14
N VAL A 242 6.98 8.35 26.63
CA VAL A 242 7.26 9.70 27.17
C VAL A 242 6.64 10.83 26.32
N VAL A 243 6.18 10.52 25.12
CA VAL A 243 5.61 11.48 24.16
C VAL A 243 4.21 11.00 23.68
N GLN A 244 3.38 10.56 24.60
CA GLN A 244 2.06 9.99 24.28
C GLN A 244 1.22 10.92 23.38
N ARG A 245 1.26 12.23 23.64
CA ARG A 245 0.53 13.21 22.84
C ARG A 245 0.97 13.23 21.37
N LEU A 246 2.28 13.04 21.08
CA LEU A 246 2.79 12.94 19.70
C LEU A 246 2.36 11.64 19.06
N SER A 247 2.40 10.54 19.81
CA SER A 247 1.89 9.23 19.36
C SER A 247 0.41 9.32 18.98
N ASP A 248 -0.43 9.89 19.85
CA ASP A 248 -1.86 10.06 19.62
C ASP A 248 -2.14 10.96 18.40
N THR A 249 -1.39 12.04 18.25
CA THR A 249 -1.51 12.93 17.09
C THR A 249 -1.12 12.20 15.80
N ALA A 250 0.00 11.46 15.79
CA ALA A 250 0.49 10.76 14.61
C ALA A 250 -0.49 9.69 14.13
N GLN A 251 -1.01 8.87 15.05
CA GLN A 251 -1.88 7.75 14.70
C GLN A 251 -3.35 8.11 14.44
N ASN A 252 -3.77 9.35 14.76
CA ASN A 252 -5.15 9.80 14.59
C ASN A 252 -5.24 11.05 13.69
N ALA A 253 -4.96 12.23 14.21
CA ALA A 253 -5.19 13.49 13.50
C ALA A 253 -4.29 13.63 12.27
N LEU A 254 -2.98 13.42 12.44
CA LEU A 254 -2.02 13.61 11.35
C LEU A 254 -2.26 12.64 10.20
N ILE A 255 -2.35 11.33 10.48
CA ILE A 255 -2.55 10.33 9.42
C ILE A 255 -3.86 10.58 8.66
N ASN A 256 -4.93 10.98 9.35
CA ASN A 256 -6.21 11.26 8.72
C ASN A 256 -6.16 12.51 7.83
N ILE A 257 -5.54 13.61 8.29
CA ILE A 257 -5.36 14.83 7.50
C ILE A 257 -4.53 14.53 6.25
N ILE A 258 -3.40 13.86 6.41
CA ILE A 258 -2.53 13.53 5.29
C ILE A 258 -3.22 12.56 4.32
N THR A 259 -3.99 11.60 4.81
CA THR A 259 -4.76 10.66 3.98
C THR A 259 -5.78 11.40 3.09
N ILE A 260 -6.48 12.41 3.61
CA ILE A 260 -7.41 13.23 2.83
C ILE A 260 -6.65 13.96 1.71
N MET A 261 -5.57 14.68 2.07
CA MET A 261 -4.79 15.47 1.10
C MET A 261 -4.13 14.58 0.04
N LEU A 262 -3.55 13.46 0.46
CA LEU A 262 -2.90 12.49 -0.42
C LEU A 262 -3.93 11.86 -1.36
N GLY A 263 -5.07 11.41 -0.84
CA GLY A 263 -6.11 10.77 -1.65
C GLY A 263 -6.67 11.71 -2.72
N LEU A 264 -7.02 12.95 -2.34
CA LEU A 264 -7.48 13.96 -3.30
C LEU A 264 -6.43 14.25 -4.37
N SER A 265 -5.17 14.46 -3.97
CA SER A 265 -4.07 14.79 -4.89
C SER A 265 -3.75 13.64 -5.85
N VAL A 266 -3.77 12.40 -5.38
CA VAL A 266 -3.52 11.20 -6.20
C VAL A 266 -4.69 10.93 -7.14
N GLY A 267 -5.93 11.04 -6.64
CA GLY A 267 -7.13 10.90 -7.46
C GLY A 267 -7.18 11.92 -8.58
N ALA A 268 -6.77 13.16 -8.32
CA ALA A 268 -6.73 14.23 -9.30
C ALA A 268 -5.64 14.05 -10.39
N LYS A 269 -4.77 13.06 -10.29
CA LYS A 269 -3.87 12.65 -11.38
C LYS A 269 -4.54 11.71 -12.39
N ALA A 270 -5.74 11.21 -12.08
CA ALA A 270 -6.50 10.30 -12.94
C ALA A 270 -7.39 11.08 -13.94
N GLU A 271 -6.75 11.85 -14.80
CA GLU A 271 -7.42 12.52 -15.92
C GLU A 271 -7.75 11.52 -17.04
N GLY A 272 -8.89 11.71 -17.72
CA GLY A 272 -9.38 10.78 -18.74
C GLY A 272 -8.40 10.53 -19.88
N ALA A 273 -7.69 11.56 -20.32
CA ALA A 273 -6.73 11.44 -21.40
C ALA A 273 -5.54 10.51 -21.09
N THR A 274 -5.10 10.46 -19.83
CA THR A 274 -3.94 9.68 -19.38
C THR A 274 -4.35 8.37 -18.74
N PHE A 275 -5.49 8.30 -18.07
CA PHE A 275 -5.91 7.11 -17.33
C PHE A 275 -6.57 6.04 -18.22
N LEU A 276 -7.28 6.44 -19.27
CA LEU A 276 -7.98 5.53 -20.20
C LEU A 276 -7.04 4.97 -21.29
N ASP A 277 -5.79 4.65 -20.91
CA ASP A 277 -4.81 4.03 -21.78
C ASP A 277 -4.68 2.52 -21.51
N ILE A 278 -4.24 1.78 -22.51
CA ILE A 278 -3.97 0.33 -22.41
C ILE A 278 -2.93 0.01 -21.32
N SER A 279 -2.01 0.94 -21.06
CA SER A 279 -1.01 0.83 -20.00
C SER A 279 -1.65 0.71 -18.61
N THR A 280 -2.75 1.41 -18.36
CA THR A 280 -3.50 1.31 -17.09
C THR A 280 -4.06 -0.09 -16.89
N LEU A 281 -4.64 -0.71 -17.93
CA LEU A 281 -5.13 -2.10 -17.85
C LEU A 281 -3.99 -3.09 -17.60
N LYS A 282 -2.84 -2.90 -18.25
CA LYS A 282 -1.65 -3.70 -17.99
C LYS A 282 -1.19 -3.56 -16.54
N ILE A 283 -1.11 -2.34 -15.98
CA ILE A 283 -0.73 -2.08 -14.60
C ILE A 283 -1.69 -2.77 -13.61
N ILE A 284 -2.99 -2.66 -13.87
CA ILE A 284 -4.02 -3.32 -13.05
C ILE A 284 -3.81 -4.85 -13.09
N ALA A 285 -3.69 -5.47 -14.26
CA ALA A 285 -3.49 -6.91 -14.36
C ALA A 285 -2.20 -7.37 -13.67
N MET A 286 -1.11 -6.62 -13.84
CA MET A 286 0.19 -6.93 -13.25
C MET A 286 0.21 -6.74 -11.74
N GLY A 287 -0.45 -5.70 -11.22
CA GLY A 287 -0.58 -5.50 -9.79
C GLY A 287 -1.31 -6.66 -9.11
N LEU A 288 -2.38 -7.18 -9.74
CA LEU A 288 -3.08 -8.38 -9.26
C LEU A 288 -2.15 -9.61 -9.26
N ALA A 289 -1.43 -9.83 -10.35
CA ALA A 289 -0.47 -10.94 -10.45
C ALA A 289 0.64 -10.80 -9.40
N ALA A 290 1.23 -9.61 -9.25
CA ALA A 290 2.23 -9.31 -8.24
C ALA A 290 1.77 -9.70 -6.84
N PHE A 291 0.55 -9.30 -6.50
CA PHE A 291 -0.04 -9.61 -5.20
C PHE A 291 -0.26 -11.11 -4.98
N CYS A 292 -0.70 -11.84 -6.01
CA CYS A 292 -0.81 -13.30 -5.97
C CYS A 292 0.57 -13.95 -5.73
N PHE A 293 1.60 -13.54 -6.46
CA PHE A 293 2.97 -14.06 -6.29
C PHE A 293 3.56 -13.73 -4.92
N SER A 294 3.27 -12.56 -4.35
CA SER A 294 3.66 -12.22 -2.98
C SER A 294 3.04 -13.16 -1.95
N THR A 295 1.76 -13.45 -2.10
CA THR A 295 1.06 -14.42 -1.23
C THR A 295 1.66 -15.82 -1.40
N ILE A 296 1.91 -16.26 -2.65
CA ILE A 296 2.53 -17.55 -2.96
C ILE A 296 3.91 -17.66 -2.30
N GLY A 297 4.78 -16.66 -2.49
CA GLY A 297 6.14 -16.64 -1.92
C GLY A 297 6.13 -16.77 -0.40
N GLY A 298 5.31 -15.98 0.27
CA GLY A 298 5.17 -16.05 1.72
C GLY A 298 4.67 -17.41 2.23
N VAL A 299 3.63 -17.96 1.60
CA VAL A 299 3.07 -19.28 1.99
C VAL A 299 4.05 -20.42 1.71
N LEU A 300 4.77 -20.40 0.58
CA LEU A 300 5.76 -21.43 0.24
C LEU A 300 6.93 -21.42 1.22
N LEU A 301 7.46 -20.25 1.60
CA LEU A 301 8.47 -20.19 2.64
C LEU A 301 7.90 -20.65 4.00
N GLY A 302 6.67 -20.26 4.33
CA GLY A 302 5.98 -20.76 5.53
C GLY A 302 5.88 -22.29 5.53
N LYS A 303 5.62 -22.92 4.38
CA LYS A 303 5.60 -24.37 4.21
C LYS A 303 7.00 -24.98 4.35
N LEU A 304 8.03 -24.34 3.81
CA LEU A 304 9.39 -24.78 4.00
C LEU A 304 9.78 -24.75 5.50
N LEU A 305 9.42 -23.69 6.20
CA LEU A 305 9.65 -23.58 7.64
C LEU A 305 8.85 -24.62 8.44
N TYR A 306 7.62 -24.94 8.03
CA TYR A 306 6.85 -26.05 8.59
C TYR A 306 7.62 -27.38 8.50
N LEU A 307 8.20 -27.68 7.34
CA LEU A 307 8.98 -28.91 7.12
C LEU A 307 10.26 -28.93 7.97
N ILE A 308 11.03 -27.85 7.95
CA ILE A 308 12.30 -27.72 8.70
C ILE A 308 12.07 -27.79 10.21
N THR A 309 10.98 -27.22 10.72
CA THR A 309 10.69 -27.18 12.16
C THR A 309 9.93 -28.42 12.66
N GLY A 310 9.67 -29.41 11.80
CA GLY A 310 8.91 -30.60 12.17
C GLY A 310 7.45 -30.28 12.53
N GLY A 311 6.83 -29.36 11.83
CA GLY A 311 5.40 -29.02 12.00
C GLY A 311 5.08 -27.98 13.09
N LYS A 312 6.07 -27.21 13.57
CA LYS A 312 5.86 -26.21 14.63
C LYS A 312 5.36 -24.86 14.11
N ILE A 313 5.63 -24.53 12.85
CA ILE A 313 5.22 -23.25 12.23
C ILE A 313 4.04 -23.50 11.31
N ASN A 314 2.97 -22.73 11.47
CA ASN A 314 1.82 -22.80 10.58
C ASN A 314 2.13 -22.03 9.28
N PRO A 315 2.07 -22.67 8.09
CA PRO A 315 2.41 -22.01 6.82
C PRO A 315 1.54 -20.78 6.49
N LEU A 316 0.32 -20.74 7.03
CA LEU A 316 -0.60 -19.64 6.77
C LEU A 316 -0.04 -18.26 7.20
N ILE A 317 0.82 -18.21 8.22
CA ILE A 317 1.39 -16.93 8.66
C ILE A 317 2.26 -16.28 7.58
N GLY A 318 2.81 -17.06 6.65
CA GLY A 318 3.59 -16.55 5.53
C GLY A 318 2.78 -15.67 4.57
N SER A 319 1.47 -15.93 4.39
CA SER A 319 0.62 -15.07 3.57
C SER A 319 0.49 -13.65 4.12
N ALA A 320 0.73 -13.47 5.42
CA ALA A 320 0.70 -12.17 6.06
C ALA A 320 1.96 -11.32 5.80
N GLY A 321 3.00 -11.88 5.14
CA GLY A 321 4.23 -11.16 4.82
C GLY A 321 4.07 -9.99 3.85
N VAL A 322 2.90 -9.76 3.27
CA VAL A 322 2.55 -8.53 2.54
C VAL A 322 2.27 -7.39 3.54
N SER A 323 2.57 -6.14 3.13
CA SER A 323 2.53 -4.96 4.04
C SER A 323 1.15 -4.50 4.48
N ALA A 324 0.06 -5.14 4.06
CA ALA A 324 -1.30 -4.73 4.42
C ALA A 324 -1.62 -5.04 5.89
N VAL A 325 -1.16 -4.19 6.78
CA VAL A 325 -1.30 -4.32 8.25
C VAL A 325 -2.63 -3.69 8.73
N PRO A 326 -3.42 -4.37 9.56
CA PRO A 326 -3.32 -5.78 10.01
C PRO A 326 -4.15 -6.74 9.16
N MET A 327 -4.58 -6.35 7.97
CA MET A 327 -5.60 -7.07 7.17
C MET A 327 -5.13 -8.47 6.78
N ALA A 328 -3.91 -8.61 6.25
CA ALA A 328 -3.37 -9.90 5.83
C ALA A 328 -3.20 -10.87 7.02
N ALA A 329 -2.80 -10.37 8.19
CA ALA A 329 -2.72 -11.17 9.41
C ALA A 329 -4.10 -11.67 9.88
N ARG A 330 -5.16 -10.84 9.74
CA ARG A 330 -6.54 -11.26 10.03
C ARG A 330 -7.04 -12.34 9.07
N VAL A 331 -6.64 -12.28 7.80
CA VAL A 331 -6.99 -13.32 6.83
C VAL A 331 -6.33 -14.64 7.20
N SER A 332 -5.05 -14.64 7.57
CA SER A 332 -4.36 -15.83 8.06
C SER A 332 -5.07 -16.44 9.28
N GLN A 333 -5.46 -15.60 10.25
CA GLN A 333 -6.27 -16.03 11.41
C GLN A 333 -7.61 -16.66 10.98
N THR A 334 -8.34 -16.00 10.08
CA THR A 334 -9.66 -16.44 9.64
C THR A 334 -9.60 -17.80 8.93
N VAL A 335 -8.58 -18.01 8.08
CA VAL A 335 -8.38 -19.28 7.37
C VAL A 335 -7.94 -20.38 8.33
N GLY A 336 -7.04 -20.09 9.27
CA GLY A 336 -6.59 -21.05 10.28
C GLY A 336 -7.69 -21.45 11.26
N ALA A 337 -8.49 -20.51 11.73
CA ALA A 337 -9.60 -20.78 12.64
C ALA A 337 -10.71 -21.65 12.04
N LYS A 338 -10.89 -21.65 10.71
CA LYS A 338 -11.84 -22.55 10.02
C LYS A 338 -11.41 -24.02 10.07
N GLU A 339 -10.11 -24.28 10.13
CA GLU A 339 -9.58 -25.65 10.22
C GLU A 339 -9.38 -26.09 11.68
N ASN A 340 -9.06 -25.17 12.56
CA ASN A 340 -8.90 -25.41 14.01
C ASN A 340 -9.35 -24.16 14.81
N PRO A 341 -10.56 -24.15 15.39
CA PRO A 341 -11.11 -23.01 16.11
C PRO A 341 -10.28 -22.56 17.33
N THR A 342 -9.43 -23.44 17.87
CA THR A 342 -8.54 -23.12 19.02
C THR A 342 -7.20 -22.51 18.57
N ASN A 343 -7.00 -22.31 17.27
CA ASN A 343 -5.75 -21.81 16.69
C ASN A 343 -5.76 -20.28 16.59
N PHE A 344 -5.01 -19.61 17.46
CA PHE A 344 -4.87 -18.16 17.48
C PHE A 344 -3.60 -17.74 16.72
N LEU A 345 -3.72 -17.65 15.39
CA LEU A 345 -2.59 -17.30 14.51
C LEU A 345 -2.34 -15.80 14.42
N LEU A 346 -3.26 -14.92 14.83
CA LEU A 346 -3.18 -13.49 14.59
C LEU A 346 -1.86 -12.89 15.06
N MET A 347 -1.46 -13.15 16.30
CA MET A 347 -0.22 -12.62 16.85
C MET A 347 1.02 -13.14 16.13
N HIS A 348 1.00 -14.40 15.68
CA HIS A 348 2.08 -14.98 14.88
C HIS A 348 2.12 -14.43 13.46
N ALA A 349 0.97 -14.16 12.86
CA ALA A 349 0.84 -13.57 11.53
C ALA A 349 1.21 -12.07 11.53
N MET A 350 1.04 -11.37 12.65
CA MET A 350 1.47 -9.97 12.77
C MET A 350 2.98 -9.80 12.61
N GLY A 351 3.80 -10.78 13.04
CA GLY A 351 5.24 -10.73 12.85
C GLY A 351 5.65 -10.59 11.38
N PRO A 352 5.30 -11.55 10.51
CA PRO A 352 5.52 -11.41 9.07
C PRO A 352 4.85 -10.19 8.45
N ASN A 353 3.67 -9.78 8.94
CA ASN A 353 2.93 -8.65 8.40
C ASN A 353 3.69 -7.33 8.57
N VAL A 354 4.23 -7.07 9.77
CA VAL A 354 5.05 -5.87 10.00
C VAL A 354 6.45 -5.99 9.37
N ALA A 355 6.97 -7.21 9.24
CA ALA A 355 8.20 -7.47 8.48
C ALA A 355 8.02 -7.11 7.00
N GLY A 356 6.83 -7.33 6.44
CA GLY A 356 6.47 -6.92 5.08
C GLY A 356 6.60 -5.41 4.85
N VAL A 357 6.20 -4.59 5.83
CA VAL A 357 6.34 -3.12 5.74
C VAL A 357 7.81 -2.70 5.65
N ILE A 358 8.67 -3.32 6.45
CA ILE A 358 10.12 -3.11 6.34
C ILE A 358 10.61 -3.60 4.98
N GLY A 359 10.15 -4.78 4.53
CA GLY A 359 10.53 -5.39 3.26
C GLY A 359 10.16 -4.54 2.05
N SER A 360 8.94 -4.00 1.99
CA SER A 360 8.50 -3.11 0.90
C SER A 360 9.29 -1.80 0.89
N ALA A 361 9.56 -1.21 2.06
CA ALA A 361 10.39 0.00 2.17
C ALA A 361 11.84 -0.25 1.72
N VAL A 362 12.42 -1.41 2.06
CA VAL A 362 13.77 -1.82 1.60
C VAL A 362 13.78 -2.06 0.10
N ALA A 363 12.77 -2.74 -0.46
CA ALA A 363 12.65 -2.93 -1.91
C ALA A 363 12.51 -1.58 -2.64
N ALA A 364 11.74 -0.65 -2.09
CA ALA A 364 11.63 0.71 -2.60
C ALA A 364 12.98 1.43 -2.59
N GLY A 365 13.70 1.38 -1.48
CA GLY A 365 15.03 1.96 -1.38
C GLY A 365 16.02 1.37 -2.39
N PHE A 366 15.97 0.06 -2.59
CA PHE A 366 16.77 -0.62 -3.61
C PHE A 366 16.45 -0.11 -5.02
N PHE A 367 15.16 -0.04 -5.40
CA PHE A 367 14.76 0.48 -6.70
C PHE A 367 15.15 1.95 -6.88
N MET A 368 15.02 2.77 -5.85
CA MET A 368 15.48 4.16 -5.88
C MET A 368 17.00 4.26 -6.10
N MET A 369 17.79 3.43 -5.44
CA MET A 369 19.23 3.44 -5.61
C MET A 369 19.65 3.03 -7.02
N VAL A 370 18.97 2.01 -7.59
CA VAL A 370 19.34 1.46 -8.91
C VAL A 370 18.83 2.33 -10.06
N PHE A 371 17.59 2.85 -9.97
CA PHE A 371 16.91 3.45 -11.12
C PHE A 371 16.74 4.97 -11.07
N LYS A 372 17.00 5.66 -9.95
CA LYS A 372 16.86 7.13 -9.88
C LYS A 372 17.83 7.88 -10.79
N GLY A 373 18.93 7.27 -11.22
CA GLY A 373 19.93 7.87 -12.13
C GLY A 373 19.71 7.53 -13.61
N THR A 374 18.66 6.78 -13.94
CA THR A 374 18.40 6.32 -15.33
C THR A 374 17.24 7.07 -16.00
N MET A 375 16.77 8.15 -15.38
CA MET A 375 15.76 9.06 -15.94
C MET A 375 16.37 10.18 -16.75
#